data_e1cefaa67164b22c41fc614a4aa346e8
#
_entry.id   e1cefaa67164b22c41fc614a4aa346e8
#
_cell.length_a   1.000
_cell.length_b   1.000
_cell.length_c   1.000
_cell.angle_alpha   90.00
_cell.angle_beta   90.00
_cell.angle_gamma   90.00
#
_symmetry.space_group_name_H-M   'P 1'
#
loop_
_entity.id
_entity.type
_entity.pdbx_description
1 polymer ?
#
loop_
_entity_poly.entity_id
_entity_poly.type
_entity_poly.pdbx_seq_one_letter_code
_entity_poly.pdbx_strand_id
1 'polypeptide(L)'
;MKAYQDASLAPARRAKALLEEMTLAEKVGQLNQRLYGFRIYERKCVNGEDTIELSEEFRQEVEKYSGLGVLYGLYRADPWADKDYETGLTGVLSKKAYNQVQRYVLEHSRLGIPVMMSSECPHGHQALDGYLLPVNLLAGATFDPAMVRAAYRVSGRQLQNMGVDFALMSMLDVLRDPRWGRSEECYSEDPYLSARMAEAAVTGMQESGPEVVAKHFAAQGEGTGGVNASAAR
;
A
#
# COMPACT_ATOMS: atom_id res chain seq x y z
N MET A 1 22.04 20.25 13.27
CA MET A 1 20.91 19.72 12.50
C MET A 1 21.35 19.68 11.03
N LYS A 2 21.19 18.54 10.36
CA LYS A 2 21.56 18.41 8.94
C LYS A 2 20.50 19.07 8.07
N ALA A 3 20.86 19.53 6.85
CA ALA A 3 19.93 20.28 5.98
C ALA A 3 18.66 19.48 5.61
N TYR A 4 18.76 18.15 5.45
CA TYR A 4 17.59 17.32 5.16
C TYR A 4 16.60 17.21 6.35
N GLN A 5 17.05 17.47 7.58
CA GLN A 5 16.23 17.46 8.80
C GLN A 5 15.57 18.82 9.09
N ASP A 6 15.97 19.86 8.39
CA ASP A 6 15.42 21.20 8.57
C ASP A 6 14.07 21.35 7.86
N ALA A 7 12.98 21.29 8.63
CA ALA A 7 11.62 21.40 8.11
C ALA A 7 11.27 22.77 7.49
N SER A 8 12.09 23.81 7.71
CA SER A 8 11.89 25.12 7.09
C SER A 8 12.34 25.17 5.63
N LEU A 9 13.16 24.20 5.20
CA LEU A 9 13.62 24.10 3.81
C LEU A 9 12.57 23.40 2.92
N ALA A 10 12.50 23.84 1.68
CA ALA A 10 11.63 23.21 0.68
C ALA A 10 11.94 21.70 0.52
N PRO A 11 10.93 20.82 0.33
CA PRO A 11 11.12 19.37 0.22
C PRO A 11 12.18 18.94 -0.78
N ALA A 12 12.22 19.55 -1.97
CA ALA A 12 13.20 19.24 -3.01
C ALA A 12 14.65 19.53 -2.54
N ARG A 13 14.88 20.59 -1.77
CA ARG A 13 16.19 20.93 -1.22
C ARG A 13 16.59 19.93 -0.13
N ARG A 14 15.66 19.53 0.71
CA ARG A 14 15.88 18.51 1.73
C ARG A 14 16.21 17.16 1.10
N ALA A 15 15.45 16.74 0.09
CA ALA A 15 15.69 15.49 -0.64
C ALA A 15 17.08 15.47 -1.31
N LYS A 16 17.49 16.57 -1.94
CA LYS A 16 18.83 16.68 -2.54
C LYS A 16 19.93 16.52 -1.48
N ALA A 17 19.81 17.23 -0.36
CA ALA A 17 20.78 17.13 0.74
C ALA A 17 20.84 15.72 1.34
N LEU A 18 19.69 15.02 1.43
CA LEU A 18 19.62 13.63 1.88
C LEU A 18 20.35 12.70 0.91
N LEU A 19 20.09 12.83 -0.40
CA LEU A 19 20.73 12.02 -1.44
C LEU A 19 22.25 12.16 -1.46
N GLU A 20 22.78 13.33 -1.15
CA GLU A 20 24.23 13.59 -1.04
C GLU A 20 24.87 12.85 0.16
N GLU A 21 24.10 12.61 1.22
CA GLU A 21 24.55 11.87 2.42
C GLU A 21 24.45 10.35 2.27
N MET A 22 23.60 9.86 1.35
CA MET A 22 23.27 8.44 1.22
C MET A 22 24.37 7.65 0.49
N THR A 23 24.70 6.50 1.05
CA THR A 23 25.47 5.45 0.36
C THR A 23 24.63 4.80 -0.74
N LEU A 24 25.31 4.06 -1.64
CA LEU A 24 24.58 3.31 -2.67
C LEU A 24 23.64 2.25 -2.07
N ALA A 25 24.05 1.56 -1.01
CA ALA A 25 23.21 0.57 -0.33
C ALA A 25 21.94 1.20 0.25
N GLU A 26 22.06 2.37 0.90
CA GLU A 26 20.92 3.11 1.42
C GLU A 26 19.96 3.58 0.30
N LYS A 27 20.49 4.04 -0.84
CA LYS A 27 19.68 4.41 -2.01
C LYS A 27 18.92 3.21 -2.56
N VAL A 28 19.57 2.06 -2.68
CA VAL A 28 18.91 0.80 -3.09
C VAL A 28 17.83 0.39 -2.08
N GLY A 29 18.12 0.53 -0.78
CA GLY A 29 17.17 0.24 0.28
C GLY A 29 15.89 1.10 0.21
N GLN A 30 16.01 2.38 -0.18
CA GLN A 30 14.84 3.26 -0.34
C GLN A 30 13.96 2.88 -1.54
N LEU A 31 14.49 2.18 -2.53
CA LEU A 31 13.72 1.65 -3.67
C LEU A 31 13.14 0.26 -3.41
N ASN A 32 13.44 -0.33 -2.26
CA ASN A 32 13.11 -1.70 -1.92
C ASN A 32 11.71 -1.80 -1.28
N GLN A 33 10.90 -2.70 -1.81
CA GLN A 33 9.58 -3.11 -1.27
C GLN A 33 9.48 -4.64 -1.24
N ARG A 34 10.54 -5.32 -0.86
CA ARG A 34 10.63 -6.79 -0.92
C ARG A 34 9.81 -7.50 0.15
N LEU A 35 9.68 -6.89 1.32
CA LEU A 35 9.04 -7.52 2.46
C LEU A 35 7.51 -7.44 2.39
N TYR A 36 6.87 -8.55 2.75
CA TYR A 36 5.44 -8.60 3.01
C TYR A 36 5.15 -8.23 4.45
N GLY A 37 4.56 -7.08 4.70
CA GLY A 37 4.33 -6.52 6.03
C GLY A 37 3.52 -7.45 6.95
N PHE A 38 2.58 -8.22 6.42
CA PHE A 38 1.82 -9.21 7.20
C PHE A 38 2.68 -10.42 7.63
N ARG A 39 3.92 -10.58 7.15
CA ARG A 39 4.87 -11.64 7.55
C ARG A 39 5.98 -11.14 8.46
N ILE A 40 6.13 -9.83 8.65
CA ILE A 40 7.22 -9.28 9.46
C ILE A 40 6.96 -9.32 10.96
N TYR A 41 5.81 -9.78 11.39
CA TYR A 41 5.44 -9.81 12.79
C TYR A 41 4.70 -11.08 13.20
N GLU A 42 4.82 -11.40 14.48
CA GLU A 42 3.92 -12.29 15.20
C GLU A 42 3.20 -11.52 16.30
N ARG A 43 1.91 -11.79 16.46
CA ARG A 43 1.14 -11.24 17.57
C ARG A 43 1.53 -11.95 18.87
N LYS A 44 1.74 -11.16 19.92
CA LYS A 44 2.09 -11.65 21.26
C LYS A 44 1.19 -10.99 22.30
N CYS A 45 1.04 -11.66 23.42
CA CYS A 45 0.45 -11.07 24.64
C CYS A 45 1.53 -10.99 25.72
N VAL A 46 1.87 -9.80 26.14
CA VAL A 46 2.89 -9.57 27.18
C VAL A 46 2.23 -8.83 28.34
N ASN A 47 2.23 -9.45 29.52
CA ASN A 47 1.61 -8.90 30.73
C ASN A 47 0.11 -8.53 30.56
N GLY A 48 -0.62 -9.31 29.75
CA GLY A 48 -2.04 -9.06 29.45
C GLY A 48 -2.29 -7.99 28.37
N GLU A 49 -1.26 -7.45 27.74
CA GLU A 49 -1.39 -6.50 26.64
C GLU A 49 -0.99 -7.14 25.31
N ASP A 50 -1.82 -6.90 24.29
CA ASP A 50 -1.50 -7.27 22.92
C ASP A 50 -0.38 -6.37 22.37
N THR A 51 0.60 -7.02 21.76
CA THR A 51 1.75 -6.39 21.08
C THR A 51 2.16 -7.24 19.88
N ILE A 52 3.22 -6.85 19.18
CA ILE A 52 3.85 -7.67 18.14
C ILE A 52 5.32 -7.92 18.47
N GLU A 53 5.83 -9.03 17.96
CA GLU A 53 7.26 -9.31 17.88
C GLU A 53 7.68 -9.22 16.40
N LEU A 54 8.67 -8.38 16.11
CA LEU A 54 9.18 -8.21 14.74
C LEU A 54 10.05 -9.39 14.35
N SER A 55 9.88 -9.88 13.12
CA SER A 55 10.63 -11.03 12.60
C SER A 55 12.11 -10.72 12.40
N GLU A 56 12.92 -11.77 12.43
CA GLU A 56 14.36 -11.66 12.16
C GLU A 56 14.62 -11.22 10.72
N GLU A 57 13.83 -11.68 9.75
CA GLU A 57 13.93 -11.26 8.35
C GLU A 57 13.79 -9.72 8.19
N PHE A 58 12.83 -9.13 8.91
CA PHE A 58 12.64 -7.67 8.90
C PHE A 58 13.85 -6.95 9.49
N ARG A 59 14.39 -7.44 10.61
CA ARG A 59 15.55 -6.84 11.26
C ARG A 59 16.77 -6.87 10.35
N GLN A 60 17.06 -8.01 9.75
CA GLN A 60 18.17 -8.19 8.80
C GLN A 60 18.04 -7.31 7.56
N GLU A 61 16.83 -7.11 7.05
CA GLU A 61 16.60 -6.25 5.89
C GLU A 61 16.87 -4.77 6.22
N VAL A 62 16.43 -4.32 7.39
CA VAL A 62 16.71 -2.95 7.88
C VAL A 62 18.21 -2.74 8.10
N GLU A 63 18.90 -3.69 8.71
CA GLU A 63 20.36 -3.62 8.93
C GLU A 63 21.14 -3.60 7.61
N LYS A 64 20.78 -4.49 6.68
CA LYS A 64 21.46 -4.61 5.37
C LYS A 64 21.51 -3.31 4.59
N TYR A 65 20.44 -2.53 4.61
CA TYR A 65 20.32 -1.29 3.86
C TYR A 65 20.38 -0.05 4.73
N SER A 66 20.60 -0.20 6.04
CA SER A 66 20.53 0.89 7.02
C SER A 66 19.24 1.69 6.90
N GLY A 67 18.12 0.98 6.76
CA GLY A 67 16.78 1.52 6.60
C GLY A 67 15.91 0.67 5.69
N LEU A 68 14.68 1.12 5.46
CA LEU A 68 13.70 0.47 4.59
C LEU A 68 12.90 1.54 3.87
N GLY A 69 12.74 1.45 2.55
CA GLY A 69 12.02 2.44 1.76
C GLY A 69 10.50 2.31 1.92
N VAL A 70 9.96 1.17 1.50
CA VAL A 70 8.52 0.89 1.54
C VAL A 70 8.24 -0.47 2.16
N LEU A 71 7.25 -0.53 3.05
CA LEU A 71 6.73 -1.78 3.59
C LEU A 71 5.32 -2.04 3.02
N TYR A 72 5.17 -3.16 2.33
CA TYR A 72 3.92 -3.56 1.71
C TYR A 72 3.02 -4.36 2.64
N GLY A 73 1.77 -3.92 2.82
CA GLY A 73 0.69 -4.74 3.37
C GLY A 73 0.85 -5.10 4.85
N LEU A 74 1.30 -4.15 5.71
CA LEU A 74 1.38 -4.40 7.16
C LEU A 74 0.05 -4.88 7.76
N TYR A 75 -1.05 -4.31 7.31
CA TYR A 75 -2.40 -4.59 7.82
C TYR A 75 -3.16 -5.64 7.01
N ARG A 76 -2.56 -6.14 5.92
CA ARG A 76 -3.26 -7.01 4.98
C ARG A 76 -3.82 -8.24 5.68
N ALA A 77 -5.11 -8.47 5.45
CA ALA A 77 -5.85 -9.61 5.97
C ALA A 77 -6.84 -10.08 4.89
N ASP A 78 -6.44 -11.06 4.15
CA ASP A 78 -7.21 -11.74 3.11
C ASP A 78 -6.74 -13.20 3.05
N PRO A 79 -7.37 -14.09 2.28
CA PRO A 79 -6.97 -15.48 2.17
C PRO A 79 -5.50 -15.71 1.77
N TRP A 80 -4.91 -14.75 1.01
CA TRP A 80 -3.50 -14.86 0.63
C TRP A 80 -2.54 -14.48 1.76
N ALA A 81 -2.92 -13.51 2.60
CA ALA A 81 -2.11 -13.08 3.74
C ALA A 81 -2.21 -14.06 4.91
N ASP A 82 -3.25 -14.90 4.95
CA ASP A 82 -3.56 -15.84 6.03
C ASP A 82 -3.56 -15.17 7.42
N LYS A 83 -4.22 -14.01 7.48
CA LYS A 83 -4.41 -13.23 8.71
C LYS A 83 -5.88 -13.09 9.05
N ASP A 84 -6.21 -13.33 10.30
CA ASP A 84 -7.53 -13.25 10.90
C ASP A 84 -7.53 -12.38 12.18
N TYR A 85 -8.64 -12.36 12.91
CA TYR A 85 -8.77 -11.57 14.14
C TYR A 85 -7.87 -12.07 15.29
N GLU A 86 -7.33 -13.29 15.23
CA GLU A 86 -6.41 -13.85 16.22
C GLU A 86 -4.95 -13.53 15.87
N THR A 87 -4.60 -13.53 14.58
CA THR A 87 -3.22 -13.43 14.10
C THR A 87 -2.88 -12.10 13.44
N GLY A 88 -3.89 -11.34 13.04
CA GLY A 88 -3.76 -10.07 12.35
C GLY A 88 -3.81 -8.85 13.29
N LEU A 89 -3.84 -7.67 12.68
CA LEU A 89 -3.81 -6.38 13.38
C LEU A 89 -5.19 -5.72 13.35
N THR A 90 -5.70 -5.33 14.52
CA THR A 90 -6.96 -4.62 14.68
C THR A 90 -6.85 -3.50 15.72
N GLY A 91 -7.65 -2.47 15.58
CA GLY A 91 -7.85 -1.41 16.57
C GLY A 91 -6.56 -0.77 17.07
N VAL A 92 -6.35 -0.84 18.39
CA VAL A 92 -5.17 -0.26 19.03
C VAL A 92 -3.89 -1.00 18.63
N LEU A 93 -3.97 -2.32 18.38
CA LEU A 93 -2.82 -3.12 18.00
C LEU A 93 -2.25 -2.67 16.64
N SER A 94 -3.10 -2.28 15.68
CA SER A 94 -2.65 -1.72 14.39
C SER A 94 -1.77 -0.49 14.59
N LYS A 95 -2.15 0.41 15.51
CA LYS A 95 -1.37 1.61 15.82
C LYS A 95 -0.07 1.29 16.56
N LYS A 96 -0.12 0.35 17.52
CA LYS A 96 1.09 -0.15 18.23
C LYS A 96 2.09 -0.73 17.24
N ALA A 97 1.61 -1.58 16.31
CA ALA A 97 2.44 -2.23 15.29
C ALA A 97 3.09 -1.20 14.35
N TYR A 98 2.33 -0.25 13.83
CA TYR A 98 2.86 0.85 13.02
C TYR A 98 3.98 1.58 13.75
N ASN A 99 3.72 2.03 14.98
CA ASN A 99 4.70 2.78 15.75
C ASN A 99 5.95 1.94 16.07
N GLN A 100 5.79 0.64 16.31
CA GLN A 100 6.91 -0.27 16.60
C GLN A 100 7.79 -0.48 15.37
N VAL A 101 7.19 -0.65 14.18
CA VAL A 101 7.90 -0.73 12.91
C VAL A 101 8.67 0.57 12.62
N GLN A 102 7.99 1.72 12.70
CA GLN A 102 8.62 3.02 12.46
C GLN A 102 9.79 3.27 13.43
N ARG A 103 9.56 3.01 14.71
CA ARG A 103 10.60 3.18 15.74
C ARG A 103 11.82 2.30 15.45
N TYR A 104 11.60 1.03 15.14
CA TYR A 104 12.70 0.12 14.81
C TYR A 104 13.52 0.63 13.62
N VAL A 105 12.86 1.03 12.52
CA VAL A 105 13.56 1.54 11.34
C VAL A 105 14.35 2.82 11.67
N LEU A 106 13.77 3.75 12.42
CA LEU A 106 14.44 5.00 12.79
C LEU A 106 15.65 4.78 13.69
N GLU A 107 15.55 3.86 14.66
CA GLU A 107 16.61 3.57 15.63
C GLU A 107 17.75 2.73 15.03
N HIS A 108 17.47 1.91 14.00
CA HIS A 108 18.45 1.01 13.38
C HIS A 108 18.91 1.49 11.99
N SER A 109 18.61 2.74 11.63
CA SER A 109 19.09 3.35 10.40
C SER A 109 19.98 4.56 10.67
N ARG A 110 21.03 4.72 9.87
CA ARG A 110 22.02 5.81 10.03
C ARG A 110 21.43 7.20 9.78
N LEU A 111 20.49 7.29 8.85
CA LEU A 111 19.92 8.57 8.40
C LEU A 111 18.57 8.88 9.06
N GLY A 112 17.97 7.93 9.76
CA GLY A 112 16.68 8.11 10.43
C GLY A 112 15.54 8.43 9.46
N ILE A 113 15.50 7.75 8.31
CA ILE A 113 14.43 7.90 7.33
C ILE A 113 13.28 6.98 7.73
N PRO A 114 12.05 7.51 7.94
CA PRO A 114 10.91 6.65 8.23
C PRO A 114 10.53 5.78 7.03
N VAL A 115 10.01 4.57 7.28
CA VAL A 115 9.50 3.71 6.22
C VAL A 115 8.13 4.18 5.75
N MET A 116 7.92 4.20 4.43
CA MET A 116 6.60 4.45 3.85
C MET A 116 5.76 3.17 3.86
N MET A 117 4.47 3.29 4.14
CA MET A 117 3.54 2.16 4.16
C MET A 117 2.73 2.11 2.88
N SER A 118 2.70 0.94 2.23
CA SER A 118 1.76 0.70 1.13
C SER A 118 0.74 -0.38 1.49
N SER A 119 -0.48 -0.24 1.00
CA SER A 119 -1.54 -1.21 1.27
C SER A 119 -2.45 -1.42 0.07
N GLU A 120 -2.98 -2.63 -0.06
CA GLU A 120 -3.97 -2.96 -1.07
C GLU A 120 -5.30 -2.30 -0.78
N CYS A 121 -5.83 -1.62 -1.80
CA CYS A 121 -7.13 -0.98 -1.74
C CYS A 121 -7.87 -1.02 -3.10
N PRO A 122 -7.90 -2.15 -3.80
CA PRO A 122 -8.53 -2.23 -5.12
C PRO A 122 -10.04 -1.95 -5.06
N HIS A 123 -10.71 -2.33 -4.00
CA HIS A 123 -12.11 -2.06 -3.69
C HIS A 123 -12.31 -1.91 -2.17
N GLY A 124 -11.73 -0.88 -1.59
CA GLY A 124 -11.64 -0.67 -0.15
C GLY A 124 -10.38 -1.28 0.46
N HIS A 125 -10.08 -0.91 1.71
CA HIS A 125 -8.84 -1.32 2.38
C HIS A 125 -8.88 -2.79 2.80
N GLN A 126 -7.99 -3.61 2.27
CA GLN A 126 -7.87 -5.04 2.59
C GLN A 126 -7.18 -5.28 3.93
N ALA A 127 -7.85 -4.90 5.01
CA ALA A 127 -7.41 -5.07 6.39
C ALA A 127 -8.60 -5.49 7.25
N LEU A 128 -8.36 -6.07 8.44
CA LEU A 128 -9.44 -6.52 9.33
C LEU A 128 -10.38 -5.39 9.75
N ASP A 129 -9.86 -4.19 9.97
CA ASP A 129 -10.65 -2.99 10.26
C ASP A 129 -10.98 -2.18 8.99
N GLY A 130 -10.67 -2.72 7.81
CA GLY A 130 -10.89 -2.08 6.54
C GLY A 130 -12.37 -2.12 6.12
N TYR A 131 -12.84 -1.03 5.54
CA TYR A 131 -14.15 -1.00 4.92
C TYR A 131 -14.04 -1.45 3.48
N LEU A 132 -14.61 -2.59 3.14
CA LEU A 132 -14.61 -3.11 1.78
C LEU A 132 -15.76 -2.47 0.98
N LEU A 133 -15.42 -2.03 -0.21
CA LEU A 133 -16.37 -1.60 -1.23
C LEU A 133 -16.80 -2.82 -2.08
N PRO A 134 -17.89 -2.72 -2.83
CA PRO A 134 -18.18 -3.67 -3.90
C PRO A 134 -17.01 -3.76 -4.88
N VAL A 135 -16.83 -4.94 -5.50
CA VAL A 135 -15.81 -5.12 -6.54
C VAL A 135 -15.96 -4.10 -7.67
N ASN A 136 -14.87 -3.76 -8.34
CA ASN A 136 -14.87 -2.66 -9.31
C ASN A 136 -15.81 -2.88 -10.50
N LEU A 137 -16.01 -4.13 -10.93
CA LEU A 137 -16.97 -4.44 -11.98
C LEU A 137 -18.40 -4.02 -11.58
N LEU A 138 -18.79 -4.24 -10.32
CA LEU A 138 -20.07 -3.78 -9.80
C LEU A 138 -20.12 -2.26 -9.65
N ALA A 139 -19.00 -1.64 -9.22
CA ALA A 139 -18.90 -0.18 -9.19
C ALA A 139 -19.02 0.44 -10.60
N GLY A 140 -18.40 -0.19 -11.62
CA GLY A 140 -18.54 0.21 -13.02
C GLY A 140 -19.98 0.12 -13.54
N ALA A 141 -20.71 -0.93 -13.15
CA ALA A 141 -22.10 -1.12 -13.53
C ALA A 141 -23.07 -0.05 -13.00
N THR A 142 -22.63 0.80 -12.08
CA THR A 142 -23.42 1.95 -11.61
C THR A 142 -23.45 3.10 -12.63
N PHE A 143 -22.45 3.19 -13.51
CA PHE A 143 -22.24 4.33 -14.42
C PHE A 143 -22.18 5.69 -13.70
N ASP A 144 -21.79 5.69 -12.41
CA ASP A 144 -21.75 6.89 -11.55
C ASP A 144 -20.32 7.16 -11.01
N PRO A 145 -19.48 7.91 -11.77
CA PRO A 145 -18.15 8.29 -11.30
C PRO A 145 -18.17 9.14 -10.03
N ALA A 146 -19.25 9.94 -9.79
CA ALA A 146 -19.31 10.78 -8.60
C ALA A 146 -19.47 9.95 -7.34
N MET A 147 -20.28 8.89 -7.38
CA MET A 147 -20.40 7.91 -6.29
C MET A 147 -19.08 7.18 -6.05
N VAL A 148 -18.39 6.73 -7.10
CA VAL A 148 -17.07 6.07 -6.99
C VAL A 148 -16.06 6.99 -6.32
N ARG A 149 -15.96 8.27 -6.74
CA ARG A 149 -15.09 9.27 -6.10
C ARG A 149 -15.41 9.44 -4.61
N ALA A 150 -16.68 9.54 -4.25
CA ALA A 150 -17.10 9.67 -2.85
C ALA A 150 -16.73 8.44 -2.01
N ALA A 151 -16.91 7.24 -2.55
CA ALA A 151 -16.56 5.98 -1.88
C ALA A 151 -15.03 5.88 -1.63
N TYR A 152 -14.22 6.16 -2.65
CA TYR A 152 -12.75 6.11 -2.50
C TYR A 152 -12.20 7.24 -1.63
N ARG A 153 -12.87 8.37 -1.53
CA ARG A 153 -12.53 9.40 -0.53
C ARG A 153 -12.72 8.91 0.90
N VAL A 154 -13.74 8.06 1.15
CA VAL A 154 -13.91 7.42 2.48
C VAL A 154 -12.79 6.42 2.75
N SER A 155 -12.48 5.55 1.77
CA SER A 155 -11.37 4.59 1.88
C SER A 155 -10.03 5.30 2.10
N GLY A 156 -9.77 6.40 1.40
CA GLY A 156 -8.56 7.20 1.56
C GLY A 156 -8.39 7.74 2.98
N ARG A 157 -9.47 8.22 3.60
CA ARG A 157 -9.43 8.65 5.01
C ARG A 157 -9.11 7.50 5.96
N GLN A 158 -9.60 6.29 5.68
CA GLN A 158 -9.22 5.11 6.49
C GLN A 158 -7.72 4.83 6.38
N LEU A 159 -7.20 4.79 5.15
CA LEU A 159 -5.78 4.56 4.90
C LEU A 159 -4.91 5.62 5.59
N GLN A 160 -5.25 6.89 5.44
CA GLN A 160 -4.53 8.00 6.09
C GLN A 160 -4.52 7.86 7.62
N ASN A 161 -5.66 7.51 8.23
CA ASN A 161 -5.77 7.30 9.68
C ASN A 161 -4.95 6.11 10.18
N MET A 162 -4.61 5.16 9.30
CA MET A 162 -3.76 4.00 9.59
C MET A 162 -2.29 4.25 9.22
N GLY A 163 -1.93 5.45 8.76
CA GLY A 163 -0.56 5.81 8.38
C GLY A 163 -0.10 5.18 7.07
N VAL A 164 -1.01 4.87 6.17
CA VAL A 164 -0.68 4.37 4.83
C VAL A 164 -0.38 5.55 3.90
N ASP A 165 0.80 5.51 3.28
CA ASP A 165 1.28 6.53 2.36
C ASP A 165 0.86 6.24 0.91
N PHE A 166 0.86 4.96 0.51
CA PHE A 166 0.54 4.51 -0.85
C PHE A 166 -0.64 3.53 -0.87
N ALA A 167 -1.68 3.88 -1.59
CA ALA A 167 -2.78 2.98 -1.93
C ALA A 167 -2.49 2.26 -3.25
N LEU A 168 -2.37 0.93 -3.21
CA LEU A 168 -2.31 0.10 -4.42
C LEU A 168 -3.73 -0.14 -4.89
N MET A 169 -4.15 0.65 -5.87
CA MET A 169 -5.55 0.68 -6.29
C MET A 169 -5.71 1.20 -7.69
N SER A 170 -6.97 1.33 -8.10
CA SER A 170 -7.38 1.84 -9.40
C SER A 170 -6.90 0.96 -10.54
N MET A 171 -7.67 -0.09 -10.77
CA MET A 171 -7.41 -0.98 -11.89
C MET A 171 -7.57 -0.25 -13.20
N LEU A 172 -6.45 -0.06 -13.90
CA LEU A 172 -6.41 0.53 -15.25
C LEU A 172 -6.74 -0.51 -16.33
N ASP A 173 -6.81 -1.77 -15.94
CA ASP A 173 -7.06 -2.88 -16.84
C ASP A 173 -8.50 -2.82 -17.37
N VAL A 174 -8.63 -3.00 -18.69
CA VAL A 174 -9.92 -3.17 -19.35
C VAL A 174 -10.22 -4.66 -19.42
N LEU A 175 -11.43 -5.07 -19.05
CA LEU A 175 -11.84 -6.47 -19.10
C LEU A 175 -11.93 -6.96 -20.54
N ARG A 176 -10.99 -7.79 -20.98
CA ARG A 176 -10.94 -8.37 -22.32
C ARG A 176 -11.30 -9.85 -22.34
N ASP A 177 -10.82 -10.59 -21.37
CA ASP A 177 -11.07 -12.02 -21.26
C ASP A 177 -11.71 -12.34 -19.91
N PRO A 178 -12.99 -12.75 -19.85
CA PRO A 178 -13.69 -13.02 -18.59
C PRO A 178 -13.15 -14.25 -17.84
N ARG A 179 -12.27 -15.06 -18.46
CA ARG A 179 -11.58 -16.16 -17.79
C ARG A 179 -10.45 -15.69 -16.87
N TRP A 180 -10.02 -14.45 -17.01
CA TRP A 180 -8.99 -13.88 -16.13
C TRP A 180 -9.49 -13.82 -14.69
N GLY A 181 -8.72 -14.43 -13.76
CA GLY A 181 -9.12 -14.57 -12.36
C GLY A 181 -9.19 -13.26 -11.56
N ARG A 182 -8.91 -12.10 -12.20
CA ARG A 182 -9.02 -10.77 -11.62
C ARG A 182 -9.99 -9.86 -12.39
N SER A 183 -10.89 -10.46 -13.13
CA SER A 183 -11.88 -9.74 -13.94
C SER A 183 -12.76 -8.81 -13.12
N GLU A 184 -13.10 -9.20 -11.89
CA GLU A 184 -13.92 -8.40 -10.96
C GLU A 184 -13.22 -7.12 -10.48
N GLU A 185 -11.90 -7.05 -10.60
CA GLU A 185 -11.14 -5.84 -10.27
C GLU A 185 -11.23 -4.77 -11.38
N CYS A 186 -11.59 -5.14 -12.62
CA CYS A 186 -11.79 -4.20 -13.72
C CYS A 186 -13.12 -3.45 -13.56
N TYR A 187 -13.17 -2.17 -13.99
CA TYR A 187 -14.42 -1.42 -13.99
C TYR A 187 -15.36 -1.80 -15.13
N SER A 188 -14.82 -2.17 -16.32
CA SER A 188 -15.65 -2.40 -17.51
C SER A 188 -14.86 -3.07 -18.65
N GLU A 189 -15.59 -3.57 -19.64
CA GLU A 189 -15.08 -3.90 -20.98
C GLU A 189 -14.88 -2.67 -21.86
N ASP A 190 -15.56 -1.55 -21.54
CA ASP A 190 -15.44 -0.28 -22.25
C ASP A 190 -14.26 0.54 -21.69
N PRO A 191 -13.25 0.86 -22.52
CA PRO A 191 -12.10 1.64 -22.08
C PRO A 191 -12.46 3.06 -21.64
N TYR A 192 -13.50 3.68 -22.23
CA TYR A 192 -13.95 5.01 -21.81
C TYR A 192 -14.56 4.98 -20.41
N LEU A 193 -15.47 4.05 -20.14
CA LEU A 193 -16.05 3.89 -18.81
C LEU A 193 -14.97 3.54 -17.78
N SER A 194 -14.08 2.61 -18.10
CA SER A 194 -12.94 2.24 -17.22
C SER A 194 -12.07 3.45 -16.88
N ALA A 195 -11.75 4.30 -17.87
CA ALA A 195 -10.96 5.51 -17.65
C ALA A 195 -11.69 6.51 -16.73
N ARG A 196 -12.99 6.73 -16.94
CA ARG A 196 -13.78 7.66 -16.10
C ARG A 196 -13.91 7.18 -14.66
N MET A 197 -14.10 5.86 -14.45
CA MET A 197 -14.19 5.27 -13.11
C MET A 197 -12.83 5.29 -12.41
N ALA A 198 -11.74 4.95 -13.12
CA ALA A 198 -10.39 5.01 -12.59
C ALA A 198 -9.99 6.45 -12.17
N GLU A 199 -10.27 7.46 -13.02
CA GLU A 199 -10.05 8.87 -12.69
C GLU A 199 -10.80 9.27 -11.41
N ALA A 200 -12.07 8.88 -11.29
CA ALA A 200 -12.88 9.16 -10.12
C ALA A 200 -12.34 8.54 -8.85
N ALA A 201 -11.93 7.26 -8.92
CA ALA A 201 -11.35 6.53 -7.81
C ALA A 201 -10.01 7.13 -7.34
N VAL A 202 -9.10 7.43 -8.27
CA VAL A 202 -7.81 8.07 -7.99
C VAL A 202 -8.01 9.43 -7.35
N THR A 203 -8.87 10.27 -7.94
CA THR A 203 -9.16 11.60 -7.39
C THR A 203 -9.73 11.52 -5.99
N GLY A 204 -10.70 10.63 -5.76
CA GLY A 204 -11.30 10.44 -4.44
C GLY A 204 -10.30 9.98 -3.38
N MET A 205 -9.37 9.09 -3.73
CA MET A 205 -8.31 8.64 -2.84
C MET A 205 -7.36 9.78 -2.48
N GLN A 206 -6.82 10.48 -3.46
CA GLN A 206 -5.84 11.54 -3.28
C GLN A 206 -6.40 12.76 -2.52
N GLU A 207 -7.69 13.06 -2.63
CA GLU A 207 -8.36 14.07 -1.80
C GLU A 207 -8.27 13.80 -0.30
N SER A 208 -7.92 12.61 0.09
CA SER A 208 -7.82 12.18 1.49
C SER A 208 -6.39 11.98 1.98
N GLY A 209 -5.39 12.20 1.14
CA GLY A 209 -3.97 12.23 1.49
C GLY A 209 -3.09 11.12 0.96
N PRO A 210 -3.49 9.83 0.88
CA PRO A 210 -2.63 8.80 0.31
C PRO A 210 -2.32 9.02 -1.16
N GLU A 211 -1.09 8.74 -1.56
CA GLU A 211 -0.71 8.66 -2.96
C GLU A 211 -1.24 7.36 -3.59
N VAL A 212 -1.45 7.36 -4.90
CA VAL A 212 -2.02 6.22 -5.63
C VAL A 212 -0.97 5.56 -6.50
N VAL A 213 -0.86 4.25 -6.37
CA VAL A 213 -0.16 3.41 -7.34
C VAL A 213 -1.21 2.81 -8.27
N ALA A 214 -1.37 3.46 -9.43
CA ALA A 214 -2.30 3.01 -10.46
C ALA A 214 -1.77 1.74 -11.14
N LYS A 215 -2.55 0.68 -11.12
CA LYS A 215 -2.14 -0.65 -11.60
C LYS A 215 -3.22 -1.25 -12.51
N HIS A 216 -2.85 -2.08 -13.49
CA HIS A 216 -1.47 -2.42 -13.82
C HIS A 216 -1.08 -1.68 -15.10
N PHE A 217 -0.09 -0.89 -15.04
CA PHE A 217 0.36 -0.13 -16.21
C PHE A 217 1.58 -0.82 -16.84
N ALA A 218 1.36 -1.44 -18.01
CA ALA A 218 0.12 -1.53 -18.77
C ALA A 218 -0.20 -2.99 -19.13
N ALA A 219 -1.50 -3.23 -19.43
CA ALA A 219 -1.96 -4.40 -20.17
C ALA A 219 -1.93 -5.76 -19.42
N GLN A 220 -1.98 -5.81 -18.11
CA GLN A 220 -2.07 -7.08 -17.39
C GLN A 220 -3.40 -7.80 -17.65
N GLY A 221 -4.48 -7.06 -17.86
CA GLY A 221 -5.80 -7.60 -18.23
C GLY A 221 -5.90 -8.19 -19.63
N GLU A 222 -4.88 -7.99 -20.49
CA GLU A 222 -4.78 -8.53 -21.86
C GLU A 222 -4.07 -9.89 -21.93
N GLY A 223 -3.94 -10.59 -20.81
CA GLY A 223 -3.23 -11.86 -20.74
C GLY A 223 -3.82 -12.92 -21.66
N THR A 224 -2.99 -13.55 -22.48
CA THR A 224 -3.41 -14.58 -23.43
C THR A 224 -4.13 -15.73 -22.73
N GLY A 225 -5.37 -16.00 -23.17
CA GLY A 225 -6.19 -17.08 -22.62
C GLY A 225 -6.71 -16.84 -21.20
N GLY A 226 -6.67 -15.59 -20.72
CA GLY A 226 -7.07 -15.22 -19.35
C GLY A 226 -6.05 -15.63 -18.29
N VAL A 227 -4.84 -16.04 -18.67
CA VAL A 227 -3.81 -16.44 -17.72
C VAL A 227 -3.15 -15.20 -17.13
N ASN A 228 -3.21 -15.07 -15.81
CA ASN A 228 -2.61 -13.93 -15.09
C ASN A 228 -1.09 -13.87 -15.34
N ALA A 229 -0.59 -12.69 -15.64
CA ALA A 229 0.82 -12.42 -15.95
C ALA A 229 1.37 -13.18 -17.19
N SER A 230 0.51 -13.61 -18.10
CA SER A 230 0.94 -14.12 -19.41
C SER A 230 1.24 -12.97 -20.37
N ALA A 231 1.74 -13.32 -21.57
CA ALA A 231 1.98 -12.32 -22.61
C ALA A 231 0.67 -11.61 -23.02
N ALA A 232 0.71 -10.29 -23.08
CA ALA A 232 -0.36 -9.48 -23.64
C ALA A 232 -0.31 -9.50 -25.19
N ARG A 233 -1.44 -9.27 -25.84
CA ARG A 233 -1.57 -9.20 -27.30
C ARG A 233 -1.96 -7.80 -27.75
#